data_b258ae51914e62c637e8111428854c0d
#
_entry.id   b258ae51914e62c637e8111428854c0d
#
_cell.length_a   1.000
_cell.length_b   1.000
_cell.length_c   1.000
_cell.angle_alpha   90.00
_cell.angle_beta   90.00
_cell.angle_gamma   90.00
#
_symmetry.space_group_name_H-M   'P 1'
#
loop_
_entity.id
_entity.type
_entity.pdbx_description
1 polymer ?
#
loop_
_entity_poly.entity_id
_entity_poly.type
_entity_poly.pdbx_seq_one_letter_code
_entity_poly.pdbx_strand_id
1 'polypeptide(L)' 'MKMSYNKLWKLLIDKNMKKSDLRKNAGISSSSLAKLGKDENVTTEVLAKICNELKYDVGDIMEFIPDESK' A
#
# COMPACT_ATOMS: atom_id res chain seq x y z
N MET A 1 2.45 2.44 -17.81
CA MET A 1 1.91 1.71 -16.64
C MET A 1 1.68 2.65 -15.48
N LYS A 2 0.69 2.36 -14.69
CA LYS A 2 0.48 3.09 -13.46
C LYS A 2 0.43 2.12 -12.29
N MET A 3 0.80 2.60 -11.11
CA MET A 3 0.82 1.74 -9.95
C MET A 3 -0.53 1.78 -9.23
N SER A 4 -0.85 0.68 -8.56
CA SER A 4 -2.08 0.55 -7.82
C SER A 4 -1.79 -0.14 -6.49
N TYR A 5 -2.40 0.37 -5.43
CA TYR A 5 -2.30 -0.24 -4.09
C TYR A 5 -3.63 -0.86 -3.68
N ASN A 6 -4.48 -1.18 -4.65
CA ASN A 6 -5.79 -1.78 -4.35
C ASN A 6 -5.65 -3.10 -3.58
N LYS A 7 -4.62 -3.86 -3.88
CA LYS A 7 -4.39 -5.11 -3.17
C LYS A 7 -4.19 -4.86 -1.66
N LEU A 8 -3.47 -3.79 -1.34
CA LEU A 8 -3.25 -3.42 0.05
C LEU A 8 -4.58 -3.12 0.75
N TRP A 9 -5.44 -2.35 0.10
CA TRP A 9 -6.72 -1.98 0.70
C TRP A 9 -7.61 -3.20 0.89
N LYS A 10 -7.58 -4.14 -0.03
CA LYS A 10 -8.33 -5.39 0.12
C LYS A 10 -7.82 -6.20 1.31
N LEU A 11 -6.51 -6.23 1.50
CA LEU A 11 -5.94 -6.94 2.64
C LEU A 11 -6.38 -6.31 3.96
N LEU A 12 -6.43 -4.98 4.02
CA LEU A 12 -6.88 -4.30 5.22
C LEU A 12 -8.33 -4.64 5.53
N ILE A 13 -9.17 -4.68 4.50
CA ILE A 13 -10.57 -5.06 4.67
C ILE A 13 -10.67 -6.48 5.21
N ASP A 14 -9.91 -7.40 4.63
CA ASP A 14 -9.92 -8.81 5.06
C ASP A 14 -9.44 -8.95 6.51
N LYS A 15 -8.51 -8.09 6.93
CA LYS A 15 -7.98 -8.13 8.29
C LYS A 15 -8.80 -7.27 9.24
N ASN A 16 -9.84 -6.62 8.74
CA ASN A 16 -10.69 -5.75 9.54
C ASN A 16 -9.87 -4.61 10.16
N MET A 17 -8.95 -4.05 9.39
CA MET A 17 -7.99 -3.07 9.82
C MET A 17 -8.25 -1.74 9.11
N LYS A 18 -8.15 -0.64 9.84
CA LYS A 18 -8.31 0.69 9.27
C LYS A 18 -6.98 1.21 8.74
N LYS A 19 -7.05 2.18 7.82
CA LYS A 19 -5.85 2.80 7.29
C LYS A 19 -5.02 3.44 8.40
N SER A 20 -5.68 4.06 9.39
CA SER A 20 -4.97 4.67 10.51
C SER A 20 -4.25 3.62 11.35
N ASP A 21 -4.82 2.43 11.47
CA ASP A 21 -4.16 1.34 12.18
C ASP A 21 -2.91 0.90 11.45
N LEU A 22 -2.99 0.81 10.12
CA LEU A 22 -1.82 0.47 9.32
C LEU A 22 -0.71 1.49 9.52
N ARG A 23 -1.07 2.78 9.48
CA ARG A 23 -0.08 3.84 9.64
C ARG A 23 0.65 3.71 10.97
N LYS A 24 -0.10 3.51 12.05
CA LYS A 24 0.48 3.40 13.37
C LYS A 24 1.33 2.15 13.53
N ASN A 25 0.78 1.02 13.09
CA ASN A 25 1.45 -0.26 13.29
C ASN A 25 2.68 -0.43 12.41
N ALA A 26 2.62 0.07 11.19
CA ALA A 26 3.77 -0.01 10.30
C ALA A 26 4.79 1.10 10.54
N GLY A 27 4.39 2.14 11.26
CA GLY A 27 5.29 3.25 11.54
C GLY A 27 5.56 4.14 10.35
N ILE A 28 4.56 4.34 9.51
CA ILE A 28 4.70 5.23 8.34
C ILE A 28 4.04 6.57 8.64
N SER A 29 4.45 7.59 7.89
CA SER A 29 3.94 8.94 8.10
C SER A 29 2.54 9.10 7.49
N SER A 30 1.84 10.16 7.93
CA SER A 30 0.56 10.50 7.35
C SER A 30 0.67 10.85 5.87
N SER A 31 1.77 11.49 5.47
CA SER A 31 1.96 11.83 4.07
C SER A 31 2.18 10.59 3.22
N SER A 32 2.87 9.59 3.75
CA SER A 32 3.03 8.32 3.04
C SER A 32 1.70 7.63 2.86
N LEU A 33 0.87 7.62 3.90
CA LEU A 33 -0.45 7.02 3.81
C LEU A 33 -1.31 7.74 2.76
N ALA A 34 -1.23 9.08 2.73
CA ALA A 34 -1.97 9.85 1.74
C ALA A 34 -1.54 9.51 0.32
N LYS A 35 -0.23 9.34 0.11
CA LYS A 35 0.26 8.96 -1.21
C LYS A 35 -0.22 7.58 -1.62
N LEU A 36 -0.27 6.65 -0.68
CA LEU A 36 -0.81 5.32 -0.96
C LEU A 36 -2.26 5.40 -1.40
N GLY A 37 -3.03 6.28 -0.77
CA GLY A 37 -4.43 6.46 -1.12
C GLY A 37 -4.64 7.07 -2.50
N LYS A 38 -3.62 7.74 -3.04
CA LYS A 38 -3.69 8.38 -4.35
C LYS A 38 -2.93 7.60 -5.41
N ASP A 39 -2.44 6.41 -5.09
CA ASP A 39 -1.62 5.59 -5.98
C ASP A 39 -0.36 6.35 -6.44
N GLU A 40 0.23 7.11 -5.53
CA GLU A 40 1.44 7.88 -5.80
C GLU A 40 2.68 7.14 -5.32
N ASN A 41 3.84 7.61 -5.73
CA ASN A 41 5.11 7.00 -5.35
C ASN A 41 5.36 7.12 -3.86
N VAL A 42 5.79 6.01 -3.27
CA VAL A 42 6.33 6.00 -1.92
C VAL A 42 7.69 5.32 -1.98
N THR A 43 8.49 5.48 -0.93
CA THR A 43 9.81 4.87 -0.91
C THR A 43 9.69 3.37 -0.66
N THR A 44 10.72 2.63 -1.08
CA THR A 44 10.76 1.20 -0.80
C THR A 44 10.83 0.94 0.70
N GLU A 45 11.35 1.89 1.47
CA GLU A 45 11.37 1.76 2.92
C GLU A 45 9.95 1.71 3.48
N VAL A 46 9.06 2.56 2.96
CA VAL A 46 7.66 2.55 3.35
C VAL A 46 7.02 1.21 3.00
N LEU A 47 7.29 0.72 1.80
CA LEU A 47 6.76 -0.58 1.37
C LEU A 47 7.26 -1.69 2.25
N ALA A 48 8.54 -1.66 2.62
CA ALA A 48 9.12 -2.67 3.50
C ALA A 48 8.45 -2.67 4.87
N LYS A 49 8.17 -1.49 5.40
CA LYS A 49 7.50 -1.39 6.71
C LYS A 49 6.10 -1.99 6.67
N ILE A 50 5.37 -1.73 5.58
CA ILE A 50 4.03 -2.29 5.41
C ILE A 50 4.10 -3.81 5.27
N CYS A 51 5.01 -4.30 4.45
CA CYS A 51 5.17 -5.74 4.24
C CYS A 51 5.56 -6.44 5.54
N ASN A 52 6.43 -5.82 6.32
CA ASN A 52 6.85 -6.38 7.59
C ASN A 52 5.68 -6.47 8.57
N GLU A 53 4.86 -5.41 8.62
CA GLU A 53 3.72 -5.39 9.53
C GLU A 53 2.67 -6.43 9.16
N LEU A 54 2.36 -6.53 7.87
CA LEU A 54 1.29 -7.42 7.41
C LEU A 54 1.78 -8.83 7.09
N LYS A 55 3.11 -9.03 7.04
CA LYS A 55 3.71 -10.33 6.73
C LYS A 55 3.38 -10.79 5.30
N TYR A 56 3.43 -9.85 4.37
CA TYR A 56 3.23 -10.10 2.95
C TYR A 56 4.39 -9.53 2.15
N ASP A 57 4.54 -9.98 0.92
CA ASP A 57 5.55 -9.43 0.03
C ASP A 57 4.95 -8.24 -0.74
N VAL A 58 5.82 -7.49 -1.42
CA VAL A 58 5.39 -6.28 -2.12
C VAL A 58 4.37 -6.60 -3.21
N GLY A 59 4.49 -7.73 -3.88
CA GLY A 59 3.53 -8.12 -4.91
C GLY A 59 2.14 -8.41 -4.36
N ASP A 60 2.01 -8.58 -3.05
CA ASP A 60 0.72 -8.81 -2.42
C ASP A 60 0.02 -7.51 -2.06
N ILE A 61 0.73 -6.37 -2.07
CA ILE A 61 0.16 -5.09 -1.66
C ILE A 61 0.10 -4.06 -2.78
N MET A 62 0.83 -4.28 -3.87
CA MET A 62 0.79 -3.35 -5.00
C MET A 62 0.98 -4.09 -6.31
N GLU A 63 0.65 -3.41 -7.41
CA GLU A 63 0.86 -3.95 -8.74
C GLU A 63 0.95 -2.80 -9.72
N PHE A 64 1.52 -3.08 -10.88
CA PHE A 64 1.50 -2.14 -11.99
C PHE A 64 0.42 -2.56 -12.96
N ILE A 65 -0.39 -1.60 -13.37
CA ILE A 65 -1.49 -1.84 -14.29
C ILE A 65 -1.12 -1.26 -15.64
N PRO A 66 -1.15 -2.08 -16.72
CA PRO A 66 -0.82 -1.55 -18.05
C PRO A 66 -1.78 -0.44 -18.44
N ASP A 67 -1.26 0.57 -19.15
CA ASP A 67 -2.10 1.62 -19.69
C ASP A 67 -2.98 1.03 -20.78
N GLU A 68 -4.25 1.41 -20.80
CA GLU A 68 -5.13 1.06 -21.89
C GLU A 68 -4.92 2.05 -23.00
N SER A 69 -4.38 1.57 -24.07
CA SER A 69 -4.20 2.44 -25.20
C SER A 69 -5.39 2.37 -26.09
N LYS A 70 -5.66 2.76 -26.34
CA LYS A 70 -6.33 2.74 -27.20
C LYS A 70 -6.38 2.94 -27.95
#